data_e724eb851ec6c6663b1c6af8f581f8c2
#
_entry.id   e724eb851ec6c6663b1c6af8f581f8c2
#
_cell.length_a   1.000
_cell.length_b   1.000
_cell.length_c   1.000
_cell.angle_alpha   90.00
_cell.angle_beta   90.00
_cell.angle_gamma   90.00
#
_symmetry.space_group_name_H-M   'P 1'
#
loop_
_entity.id
_entity.type
_entity.pdbx_description
1 polymer ?
#
loop_
_entity_poly.entity_id
_entity_poly.type
_entity_poly.pdbx_seq_one_letter_code
_entity_poly.pdbx_strand_id
1 'polypeptide(L)'
;MLINFLGAIWRHLPGSVRRRLSRLGQSRFTVTTAAFIFDGDGRLLLLEHVFRPDSGWGVPGGFLTKGEQPEAGLRRELREEIGIEVEEVEILFVRTLPRPRQIEIYFRARAIGEPEPCSFEIITAEWFALDDLPSELSGDQRRLIARVRALI
;
A
#
# COMPACT_ATOMS: atom_id res chain seq x y z
N MET A 1 32.27 7.05 -31.69
CA MET A 1 32.71 5.74 -32.19
C MET A 1 32.48 4.61 -31.15
N LEU A 2 32.94 4.75 -29.92
CA LEU A 2 32.79 3.74 -28.86
C LEU A 2 31.33 3.39 -28.52
N ILE A 3 30.44 4.39 -28.39
CA ILE A 3 29.01 4.21 -28.06
C ILE A 3 28.30 3.40 -29.17
N ASN A 4 28.60 3.64 -30.44
CA ASN A 4 27.96 2.90 -31.52
C ASN A 4 28.42 1.43 -31.57
N PHE A 5 29.68 1.18 -31.22
CA PHE A 5 30.22 -0.17 -31.07
C PHE A 5 29.58 -0.93 -29.92
N LEU A 6 29.48 -0.30 -28.73
CA LEU A 6 28.78 -0.88 -27.58
C LEU A 6 27.28 -1.13 -27.83
N GLY A 7 26.64 -0.23 -28.58
CA GLY A 7 25.25 -0.40 -28.99
C GLY A 7 25.06 -1.56 -29.98
N ALA A 8 26.04 -1.81 -30.86
CA ALA A 8 26.02 -2.95 -31.75
C ALA A 8 26.15 -4.27 -30.97
N ILE A 9 27.12 -4.36 -30.06
CA ILE A 9 27.28 -5.51 -29.18
C ILE A 9 25.98 -5.77 -28.37
N TRP A 10 25.41 -4.73 -27.77
CA TRP A 10 24.18 -4.83 -27.02
C TRP A 10 23.02 -5.45 -27.82
N ARG A 11 22.86 -5.05 -29.07
CA ARG A 11 21.79 -5.58 -29.96
C ARG A 11 21.95 -7.06 -30.26
N HIS A 12 23.20 -7.56 -30.32
CA HIS A 12 23.50 -8.97 -30.62
C HIS A 12 23.47 -9.89 -29.37
N LEU A 13 23.39 -9.32 -28.15
CA LEU A 13 23.27 -10.13 -26.93
C LEU A 13 21.90 -10.83 -26.88
N PRO A 14 21.86 -12.10 -26.42
CA PRO A 14 20.62 -12.80 -26.13
C PRO A 14 19.71 -11.97 -25.21
N GLY A 15 18.40 -11.99 -25.42
CA GLY A 15 17.45 -11.20 -24.66
C GLY A 15 17.49 -11.48 -23.14
N SER A 16 17.84 -12.69 -22.73
CA SER A 16 18.06 -13.07 -21.32
C SER A 16 19.24 -12.32 -20.70
N VAL A 17 20.35 -12.22 -21.44
CA VAL A 17 21.57 -11.51 -20.99
C VAL A 17 21.29 -10.00 -20.90
N ARG A 18 20.65 -9.42 -21.91
CA ARG A 18 20.27 -7.99 -21.87
C ARG A 18 19.39 -7.66 -20.67
N ARG A 19 18.35 -8.49 -20.41
CA ARG A 19 17.47 -8.32 -19.24
C ARG A 19 18.24 -8.43 -17.93
N ARG A 20 19.20 -9.34 -17.82
CA ARG A 20 20.02 -9.51 -16.63
C ARG A 20 20.95 -8.31 -16.41
N LEU A 21 21.61 -7.83 -17.46
CA LEU A 21 22.50 -6.68 -17.40
C LEU A 21 21.76 -5.39 -17.08
N SER A 22 20.59 -5.15 -17.70
CA SER A 22 19.78 -3.96 -17.40
C SER A 22 19.24 -3.91 -15.97
N ARG A 23 19.12 -5.07 -15.30
CA ARG A 23 18.66 -5.16 -13.90
C ARG A 23 19.77 -5.00 -12.86
N LEU A 24 21.06 -5.11 -13.24
CA LEU A 24 22.18 -5.08 -12.29
C LEU A 24 22.34 -3.73 -11.57
N GLY A 25 21.90 -2.64 -12.17
CA GLY A 25 21.96 -1.31 -11.57
C GLY A 25 20.63 -0.79 -11.00
N GLN A 26 19.56 -1.58 -11.05
CA GLN A 26 18.24 -1.11 -10.64
C GLN A 26 17.98 -1.40 -9.16
N SER A 27 17.46 -0.42 -8.46
CA SER A 27 16.98 -0.59 -7.09
C SER A 27 15.76 -1.50 -7.08
N ARG A 28 15.70 -2.41 -6.11
CA ARG A 28 14.53 -3.23 -5.85
C ARG A 28 13.72 -2.59 -4.74
N PHE A 29 12.41 -2.59 -4.92
CA PHE A 29 11.44 -2.10 -3.95
C PHE A 29 10.44 -3.20 -3.62
N THR A 30 10.01 -3.28 -2.38
CA THR A 30 8.75 -3.92 -2.02
C THR A 30 7.61 -2.98 -2.39
N VAL A 31 6.47 -3.51 -2.73
CA VAL A 31 5.28 -2.71 -3.06
C VAL A 31 4.17 -3.10 -2.11
N THR A 32 3.53 -2.10 -1.52
CA THR A 32 2.35 -2.27 -0.68
C THR A 32 1.18 -1.49 -1.24
N THR A 33 -0.01 -1.95 -0.92
CA THR A 33 -1.26 -1.23 -1.11
C THR A 33 -1.89 -0.93 0.24
N ALA A 34 -2.52 0.21 0.36
CA ALA A 34 -3.28 0.59 1.54
C ALA A 34 -4.47 1.45 1.14
N ALA A 35 -5.52 1.49 1.95
CA ALA A 35 -6.69 2.28 1.64
C ALA A 35 -7.17 3.14 2.81
N PHE A 36 -7.60 4.35 2.48
CA PHE A 36 -8.45 5.19 3.31
C PHE A 36 -9.90 4.80 3.01
N ILE A 37 -10.49 4.03 3.91
CA ILE A 37 -11.85 3.50 3.76
C ILE A 37 -12.76 4.30 4.67
N PHE A 38 -13.82 4.85 4.10
CA PHE A 38 -14.80 5.64 4.82
C PHE A 38 -16.14 4.93 4.86
N ASP A 39 -16.86 5.07 5.98
CA ASP A 39 -18.25 4.65 6.09
C ASP A 39 -19.22 5.75 5.61
N GLY A 40 -20.54 5.49 5.76
CA GLY A 40 -21.59 6.43 5.37
C GLY A 40 -21.61 7.73 6.20
N ASP A 41 -21.01 7.74 7.37
CA ASP A 41 -20.91 8.89 8.27
C ASP A 41 -19.57 9.65 8.10
N GLY A 42 -18.70 9.22 7.17
CA GLY A 42 -17.40 9.81 6.92
C GLY A 42 -16.33 9.46 7.95
N ARG A 43 -16.56 8.40 8.76
CA ARG A 43 -15.56 7.88 9.69
C ARG A 43 -14.54 7.03 8.93
N LEU A 44 -13.29 7.10 9.34
CA LEU A 44 -12.15 6.37 8.77
C LEU A 44 -11.97 5.04 9.48
N LEU A 45 -11.83 3.96 8.70
CA LEU A 45 -11.45 2.66 9.21
C LEU A 45 -9.96 2.61 9.53
N LEU A 46 -9.63 2.25 10.76
CA LEU A 46 -8.27 1.93 11.19
C LEU A 46 -8.21 0.52 11.76
N LEU A 47 -7.07 -0.13 11.55
CA LEU A 47 -6.77 -1.44 12.11
C LEU A 47 -5.66 -1.32 13.16
N GLU A 48 -5.79 -2.06 14.25
CA GLU A 48 -4.72 -2.28 15.20
C GLU A 48 -4.02 -3.61 14.88
N HIS A 49 -2.73 -3.53 14.50
CA HIS A 49 -1.94 -4.69 14.09
C HIS A 49 -1.01 -5.15 15.23
N VAL A 50 -0.93 -6.46 15.43
CA VAL A 50 -0.04 -7.08 16.42
C VAL A 50 1.44 -6.74 16.14
N PHE A 51 1.86 -6.76 14.88
CA PHE A 51 3.27 -6.66 14.50
C PHE A 51 3.67 -5.30 13.93
N ARG A 52 2.77 -4.33 13.89
CA ARG A 52 3.12 -2.99 13.41
C ARG A 52 3.95 -2.28 14.47
N PRO A 53 5.13 -1.74 14.10
CA PRO A 53 5.93 -0.95 15.04
C PRO A 53 5.16 0.30 15.51
N ASP A 54 5.58 0.80 16.65
CA ASP A 54 5.00 1.95 17.37
C ASP A 54 3.60 1.65 17.96
N SER A 55 2.55 2.18 17.37
CA SER A 55 1.21 2.16 17.99
C SER A 55 0.33 0.98 17.60
N GLY A 56 0.74 0.17 16.64
CA GLY A 56 -0.16 -0.83 16.04
C GLY A 56 -1.20 -0.27 15.08
N TRP A 57 -1.70 0.95 15.31
CA TRP A 57 -2.78 1.56 14.53
C TRP A 57 -2.34 2.05 13.15
N GLY A 58 -3.21 1.83 12.15
CA GLY A 58 -3.03 2.38 10.80
C GLY A 58 -4.13 1.99 9.83
N VAL A 59 -4.07 2.58 8.63
CA VAL A 59 -4.99 2.22 7.56
C VAL A 59 -4.75 0.77 7.11
N PRO A 60 -5.80 0.03 6.69
CA PRO A 60 -5.71 -1.34 6.20
C PRO A 60 -4.89 -1.43 4.91
N GLY A 61 -4.24 -2.58 4.72
CA GLY A 61 -3.47 -2.88 3.51
C GLY A 61 -2.23 -3.74 3.78
N GLY A 62 -1.62 -4.24 2.72
CA GLY A 62 -0.51 -5.18 2.82
C GLY A 62 0.39 -5.20 1.59
N PHE A 63 1.24 -6.24 1.53
CA PHE A 63 2.21 -6.40 0.47
C PHE A 63 1.60 -7.02 -0.80
N LEU A 64 2.02 -6.51 -1.96
CA LEU A 64 1.69 -7.15 -3.22
C LEU A 64 2.47 -8.45 -3.40
N THR A 65 1.79 -9.46 -3.89
CA THR A 65 2.39 -10.70 -4.36
C THR A 65 2.92 -10.54 -5.79
N LYS A 66 3.77 -11.47 -6.21
CA LYS A 66 4.40 -11.41 -7.54
C LYS A 66 3.37 -11.45 -8.67
N GLY A 67 3.32 -10.38 -9.46
CA GLY A 67 2.43 -10.26 -10.63
C GLY A 67 1.02 -9.77 -10.30
N GLU A 68 0.73 -9.52 -9.03
CA GLU A 68 -0.55 -9.00 -8.58
C GLU A 68 -0.73 -7.53 -8.95
N GLN A 69 -1.95 -7.16 -9.34
CA GLN A 69 -2.30 -5.76 -9.57
C GLN A 69 -2.60 -5.07 -8.24
N PRO A 70 -2.28 -3.77 -8.09
CA PRO A 70 -2.42 -3.07 -6.81
C PRO A 70 -3.82 -3.12 -6.21
N GLU A 71 -4.87 -2.91 -7.00
CA GLU A 71 -6.25 -3.00 -6.52
C GLU A 71 -6.64 -4.43 -6.11
N ALA A 72 -6.19 -5.44 -6.87
CA ALA A 72 -6.45 -6.83 -6.54
C ALA A 72 -5.78 -7.23 -5.22
N GLY A 73 -4.54 -6.76 -4.99
CA GLY A 73 -3.82 -6.94 -3.73
C GLY A 73 -4.54 -6.28 -2.57
N LEU A 74 -5.00 -5.04 -2.73
CA LEU A 74 -5.80 -4.36 -1.72
C LEU A 74 -7.05 -5.17 -1.34
N ARG A 75 -7.84 -5.59 -2.33
CA ARG A 75 -9.07 -6.37 -2.10
C ARG A 75 -8.80 -7.71 -1.42
N ARG A 76 -7.69 -8.37 -1.76
CA ARG A 76 -7.27 -9.61 -1.10
C ARG A 76 -6.93 -9.36 0.38
N GLU A 77 -6.08 -8.38 0.68
CA GLU A 77 -5.70 -8.03 2.06
C GLU A 77 -6.94 -7.69 2.92
N LEU A 78 -7.86 -6.86 2.41
CA LEU A 78 -9.07 -6.49 3.13
C LEU A 78 -9.96 -7.70 3.47
N ARG A 79 -10.08 -8.67 2.54
CA ARG A 79 -10.80 -9.93 2.82
C ARG A 79 -10.08 -10.79 3.86
N GLU A 80 -8.76 -10.91 3.73
CA GLU A 80 -7.93 -11.75 4.61
C GLU A 80 -7.80 -11.16 6.01
N GLU A 81 -7.70 -9.85 6.15
CA GLU A 81 -7.52 -9.17 7.44
C GLU A 81 -8.83 -8.96 8.20
N ILE A 82 -9.88 -8.50 7.50
CA ILE A 82 -11.12 -7.98 8.13
C ILE A 82 -12.42 -8.37 7.44
N GLY A 83 -12.38 -9.27 6.47
CA GLY A 83 -13.58 -9.89 5.88
C GLY A 83 -14.47 -8.97 5.04
N ILE A 84 -14.04 -7.77 4.65
CA ILE A 84 -14.85 -6.84 3.85
C ILE A 84 -14.50 -6.86 2.37
N GLU A 85 -15.48 -6.43 1.56
CA GLU A 85 -15.29 -5.99 0.18
C GLU A 85 -15.32 -4.46 0.13
N VAL A 86 -14.84 -3.90 -0.98
CA VAL A 86 -14.86 -2.46 -1.20
C VAL A 86 -15.35 -2.10 -2.60
N GLU A 87 -15.94 -0.92 -2.70
CA GLU A 87 -16.36 -0.29 -3.95
C GLU A 87 -15.80 1.14 -4.04
N GLU A 88 -16.00 1.80 -5.18
CA GLU A 88 -15.50 3.16 -5.44
C GLU A 88 -14.00 3.29 -5.20
N VAL A 89 -13.23 2.27 -5.66
CA VAL A 89 -11.79 2.20 -5.42
C VAL A 89 -11.04 3.13 -6.37
N GLU A 90 -10.39 4.14 -5.81
CA GLU A 90 -9.63 5.15 -6.56
C GLU A 90 -8.22 5.31 -5.99
N ILE A 91 -7.21 5.42 -6.86
CA ILE A 91 -5.84 5.74 -6.42
C ILE A 91 -5.79 7.21 -6.00
N LEU A 92 -5.42 7.47 -4.75
CA LEU A 92 -5.21 8.83 -4.25
C LEU A 92 -3.80 9.34 -4.55
N PHE A 93 -2.80 8.55 -4.22
CA PHE A 93 -1.39 8.89 -4.46
C PHE A 93 -0.48 7.66 -4.28
N VAL A 94 0.74 7.85 -4.74
CA VAL A 94 1.84 6.91 -4.54
C VAL A 94 2.97 7.64 -3.82
N ARG A 95 3.64 6.99 -2.87
CA ARG A 95 4.87 7.48 -2.26
C ARG A 95 5.97 6.44 -2.28
N THR A 96 7.21 6.90 -2.22
CA THR A 96 8.39 6.04 -2.12
C THR A 96 9.07 6.28 -0.78
N LEU A 97 9.33 5.21 -0.07
CA LEU A 97 10.15 5.22 1.14
C LEU A 97 11.57 4.76 0.78
N PRO A 98 12.60 5.60 0.98
CA PRO A 98 13.99 5.22 0.67
C PRO A 98 14.51 4.12 1.59
N ARG A 99 13.93 4.01 2.78
CA ARG A 99 14.15 2.94 3.77
C ARG A 99 12.80 2.55 4.34
N PRO A 100 12.36 1.28 4.22
CA PRO A 100 13.07 0.07 3.74
C PRO A 100 13.12 -0.17 2.22
N ARG A 101 13.07 0.83 1.35
CA ARG A 101 12.91 0.72 -0.13
C ARG A 101 11.55 0.17 -0.51
N GLN A 102 10.54 0.92 -0.20
CA GLN A 102 9.15 0.55 -0.41
C GLN A 102 8.44 1.58 -1.27
N ILE A 103 7.56 1.09 -2.12
CA ILE A 103 6.57 1.90 -2.84
C ILE A 103 5.22 1.59 -2.21
N GLU A 104 4.52 2.62 -1.79
CA GLU A 104 3.19 2.51 -1.20
C GLU A 104 2.16 3.16 -2.12
N ILE A 105 1.12 2.41 -2.47
CA ILE A 105 0.03 2.84 -3.30
C ILE A 105 -1.20 3.01 -2.41
N TYR A 106 -1.66 4.24 -2.26
CA TYR A 106 -2.80 4.56 -1.42
C TYR A 106 -4.05 4.76 -2.24
N PHE A 107 -5.10 4.09 -1.81
CA PHE A 107 -6.43 4.16 -2.40
C PHE A 107 -7.40 4.89 -1.46
N ARG A 108 -8.46 5.42 -2.03
CA ARG A 108 -9.72 5.71 -1.37
C ARG A 108 -10.70 4.63 -1.76
N ALA A 109 -11.53 4.20 -0.82
CA ALA A 109 -12.57 3.21 -1.09
C ALA A 109 -13.73 3.39 -0.10
N ARG A 110 -14.88 2.78 -0.42
CA ARG A 110 -16.03 2.62 0.46
C ARG A 110 -16.20 1.15 0.85
N ALA A 111 -16.42 0.88 2.13
CA ALA A 111 -16.64 -0.48 2.62
C ALA A 111 -18.00 -1.04 2.19
N ILE A 112 -18.02 -2.33 1.92
CA ILE A 112 -19.22 -3.14 1.78
C ILE A 112 -19.19 -4.17 2.91
N GLY A 113 -20.13 -4.07 3.84
CA GLY A 113 -20.19 -4.90 5.06
C GLY A 113 -19.47 -4.24 6.25
N GLU A 114 -19.54 -4.93 7.38
CA GLU A 114 -18.90 -4.50 8.62
C GLU A 114 -17.55 -5.20 8.76
N PRO A 115 -16.49 -4.48 9.15
CA PRO A 115 -15.16 -5.06 9.33
C PRO A 115 -15.12 -5.91 10.61
N GLU A 116 -14.69 -7.16 10.46
CA GLU A 116 -14.42 -8.07 11.57
C GLU A 116 -13.01 -8.65 11.45
N PRO A 117 -12.16 -8.56 12.50
CA PRO A 117 -10.84 -9.17 12.46
C PRO A 117 -10.91 -10.67 12.11
N CYS A 118 -10.32 -11.05 10.98
CA CYS A 118 -10.28 -12.44 10.47
C CYS A 118 -8.87 -13.04 10.52
N SER A 119 -7.85 -12.19 10.71
CA SER A 119 -6.44 -12.58 10.76
C SER A 119 -5.90 -12.47 12.19
N PHE A 120 -4.97 -13.36 12.55
CA PHE A 120 -4.23 -13.27 13.83
C PHE A 120 -3.33 -12.02 13.93
N GLU A 121 -3.12 -11.31 12.82
CA GLU A 121 -2.32 -10.10 12.76
C GLU A 121 -3.12 -8.85 13.17
N ILE A 122 -4.46 -8.93 13.17
CA ILE A 122 -5.36 -7.82 13.49
C ILE A 122 -5.99 -8.03 14.87
N ILE A 123 -5.73 -7.07 15.77
CA ILE A 123 -6.31 -7.06 17.13
C ILE A 123 -7.75 -6.55 17.06
N THR A 124 -7.94 -5.43 16.36
CA THR A 124 -9.25 -4.79 16.21
C THR A 124 -9.34 -3.99 14.92
N ALA A 125 -10.57 -3.75 14.45
CA ALA A 125 -10.92 -2.90 13.33
C ALA A 125 -12.01 -1.93 13.78
N GLU A 126 -11.74 -0.62 13.74
CA GLU A 126 -12.64 0.38 14.29
C GLU A 126 -12.78 1.60 13.38
N TRP A 127 -13.98 2.22 13.44
CA TRP A 127 -14.32 3.44 12.75
C TRP A 127 -14.06 4.68 13.60
N PHE A 128 -13.23 5.59 13.11
CA PHE A 128 -12.86 6.81 13.84
C PHE A 128 -13.31 8.07 13.10
N ALA A 129 -13.89 9.00 13.85
CA ALA A 129 -14.05 10.36 13.34
C ALA A 129 -12.67 10.99 13.09
N LEU A 130 -12.52 11.75 12.01
CA LEU A 130 -11.23 12.35 11.64
C LEU A 130 -10.69 13.34 12.69
N ASP A 131 -11.56 13.83 13.58
CA ASP A 131 -11.20 14.72 14.68
C ASP A 131 -10.95 13.98 16.00
N ASP A 132 -11.23 12.66 16.04
CA ASP A 132 -11.07 11.79 17.23
C ASP A 132 -10.31 10.50 16.88
N LEU A 133 -9.09 10.66 16.40
CA LEU A 133 -8.20 9.55 16.04
C LEU A 133 -7.46 9.01 17.29
N PRO A 134 -7.11 7.70 17.31
CA PRO A 134 -6.37 7.11 18.44
C PRO A 134 -5.14 7.94 18.84
N SER A 135 -4.99 8.19 20.14
CA SER A 135 -3.86 8.98 20.67
C SER A 135 -2.51 8.36 20.33
N GLU A 136 -2.46 7.03 20.22
CA GLU A 136 -1.30 6.21 19.92
C GLU A 136 -0.94 6.21 18.42
N LEU A 137 -1.81 6.72 17.55
CA LEU A 137 -1.58 6.73 16.10
C LEU A 137 -0.24 7.40 15.75
N SER A 138 0.60 6.71 14.99
CA SER A 138 1.95 7.19 14.66
C SER A 138 1.92 8.55 13.92
N GLY A 139 2.98 9.33 14.09
CA GLY A 139 3.09 10.63 13.41
C GLY A 139 3.06 10.52 11.87
N ASP A 140 3.48 9.39 11.31
CA ASP A 140 3.39 9.15 9.86
C ASP A 140 1.94 8.93 9.42
N GLN A 141 1.20 8.08 10.14
CA GLN A 141 -0.22 7.85 9.85
C GLN A 141 -1.05 9.14 10.01
N ARG A 142 -0.78 9.95 11.04
CA ARG A 142 -1.44 11.25 11.22
C ARG A 142 -1.20 12.18 10.03
N ARG A 143 0.04 12.26 9.53
CA ARG A 143 0.36 13.08 8.35
C ARG A 143 -0.35 12.59 7.09
N LEU A 144 -0.43 11.27 6.91
CA LEU A 144 -1.14 10.67 5.78
C LEU A 144 -2.63 10.98 5.83
N ILE A 145 -3.27 10.79 6.98
CA ILE A 145 -4.70 11.10 7.18
C ILE A 145 -4.97 12.59 6.95
N ALA A 146 -4.13 13.48 7.50
CA ALA A 146 -4.26 14.92 7.28
C ALA A 146 -4.12 15.30 5.80
N ARG A 147 -3.23 14.63 5.06
CA ARG A 147 -3.09 14.82 3.61
C ARG A 147 -4.36 14.42 2.86
N VAL A 148 -4.95 13.28 3.20
CA VAL A 148 -6.18 12.80 2.56
C VAL A 148 -7.36 13.69 2.89
N ARG A 149 -7.50 14.13 4.14
CA ARG A 149 -8.52 15.10 4.56
C ARG A 149 -8.50 16.39 3.74
N ALA A 150 -7.34 16.79 3.23
CA ALA A 150 -7.21 17.97 2.37
C ALA A 150 -7.56 17.70 0.89
N LEU A 151 -7.76 16.44 0.49
CA LEU A 151 -8.06 16.01 -0.88
C LEU A 151 -9.54 15.67 -1.08
N ILE A 152 -10.28 15.43 0.02
CA ILE A 152 -11.70 15.10 0.04
C ILE A 152 -12.51 16.24 0.62
#